data_2bfd10fdea671105199e5bd593e79c67
#
_entry.id   2bfd10fdea671105199e5bd593e79c67
#
_cell.length_a   1.000
_cell.length_b   1.000
_cell.length_c   1.000
_cell.angle_alpha   90.00
_cell.angle_beta   90.00
_cell.angle_gamma   90.00
#
_symmetry.space_group_name_H-M   'P 1'
#
loop_
_entity.id
_entity.type
_entity.pdbx_description
1 polymer ?
#
loop_
_entity_poly.entity_id
_entity_poly.type
_entity_poly.pdbx_seq_one_letter_code
_entity_poly.pdbx_strand_id
1 'polypeptide(L)'
;MIAKLIHWSVANRLLVVLATLMATAWGVVSVLRTPLDAIPDLSDVQVIIRTPYPGQAPQVVEDQVTYPLATTMMSVPGARVVRAYSMFGDSYVYILFEDGTDLYWARSRVLEYLNTAASKLPAAAKPAIGPDATGVGWIYEYALTDRSGKHDLAQLRSLQDWFLKFELQGLPNVAEVATIGGMVKQYQILIDPERMRALNVPLSRIVAAVRRANQEAGGSVLELGEAEYMVRASGYLQSLEDFEAIPVGLGAAGTPILLRDVARIQTGPQMRRGIAELDGEGEVVGGVIVMRSGANALDTIAAVKDKLEELEYSLPEGVEIVPTYDRSGLIKRSVETLTHKLAEEFLIVALVCAAFLFHLRSSFVAIISLPLGVLIAFIVMRQQGINANIMSLGGIAIAI
;
A
#
# COMPACT_ATOMS: atom_id res chain seq x y z
N MET A 1 41.90 -28.91 17.68
CA MET A 1 40.78 -28.98 16.71
C MET A 1 41.22 -28.49 15.33
N ILE A 2 41.74 -27.27 15.19
CA ILE A 2 42.19 -26.65 13.92
C ILE A 2 43.23 -27.52 13.17
N ALA A 3 44.28 -28.00 13.84
CA ALA A 3 45.30 -28.83 13.22
C ALA A 3 44.75 -30.14 12.58
N LYS A 4 43.76 -30.78 13.23
CA LYS A 4 43.10 -31.97 12.67
C LYS A 4 42.26 -31.60 11.41
N LEU A 5 41.62 -30.44 11.39
CA LEU A 5 40.87 -29.94 10.23
C LEU A 5 41.82 -29.67 9.05
N ILE A 6 42.95 -29.03 9.31
CA ILE A 6 43.97 -28.76 8.28
C ILE A 6 44.48 -30.07 7.68
N HIS A 7 44.88 -31.04 8.52
CA HIS A 7 45.34 -32.34 8.03
C HIS A 7 44.28 -33.08 7.21
N TRP A 8 43.03 -33.06 7.65
CA TRP A 8 41.93 -33.67 6.92
C TRP A 8 41.72 -33.01 5.57
N SER A 9 41.73 -31.65 5.53
CA SER A 9 41.54 -30.86 4.29
C SER A 9 42.67 -31.15 3.28
N VAL A 10 43.93 -31.25 3.74
CA VAL A 10 45.06 -31.58 2.89
C VAL A 10 44.99 -33.03 2.36
N ALA A 11 44.49 -33.97 3.17
CA ALA A 11 44.28 -35.35 2.76
C ALA A 11 43.12 -35.51 1.76
N ASN A 12 42.08 -34.67 1.87
CA ASN A 12 40.87 -34.77 1.06
C ASN A 12 40.70 -33.58 0.10
N ARG A 13 41.74 -33.24 -0.67
CA ARG A 13 41.77 -32.06 -1.55
C ARG A 13 40.60 -31.99 -2.52
N LEU A 14 40.19 -33.12 -3.12
CA LEU A 14 39.08 -33.17 -4.08
C LEU A 14 37.77 -32.79 -3.40
N LEU A 15 37.51 -33.28 -2.20
CA LEU A 15 36.31 -32.95 -1.45
C LEU A 15 36.26 -31.47 -1.06
N VAL A 16 37.40 -30.89 -0.68
CA VAL A 16 37.47 -29.45 -0.35
C VAL A 16 37.20 -28.59 -1.58
N VAL A 17 37.84 -28.93 -2.74
CA VAL A 17 37.59 -28.21 -3.99
C VAL A 17 36.11 -28.31 -4.42
N LEU A 18 35.51 -29.51 -4.33
CA LEU A 18 34.09 -29.71 -4.65
C LEU A 18 33.18 -28.91 -3.72
N ALA A 19 33.45 -28.92 -2.41
CA ALA A 19 32.70 -28.12 -1.44
C ALA A 19 32.81 -26.63 -1.70
N THR A 20 34.03 -26.15 -2.06
CA THR A 20 34.23 -24.74 -2.44
C THR A 20 33.45 -24.35 -3.69
N LEU A 21 33.46 -25.19 -4.73
CA LEU A 21 32.71 -24.96 -5.94
C LEU A 21 31.18 -24.95 -5.67
N MET A 22 30.69 -25.88 -4.84
CA MET A 22 29.30 -25.89 -4.41
C MET A 22 28.94 -24.64 -3.63
N ALA A 23 29.76 -24.23 -2.67
CA ALA A 23 29.53 -23.00 -1.89
C ALA A 23 29.56 -21.76 -2.80
N THR A 24 30.47 -21.71 -3.76
CA THR A 24 30.50 -20.61 -4.75
C THR A 24 29.22 -20.57 -5.60
N ALA A 25 28.81 -21.71 -6.17
CA ALA A 25 27.58 -21.77 -6.96
C ALA A 25 26.34 -21.38 -6.15
N TRP A 26 26.21 -21.89 -4.94
CA TRP A 26 25.12 -21.53 -4.03
C TRP A 26 25.18 -20.06 -3.63
N GLY A 27 26.37 -19.53 -3.33
CA GLY A 27 26.60 -18.13 -3.01
C GLY A 27 26.16 -17.20 -4.14
N VAL A 28 26.56 -17.50 -5.39
CA VAL A 28 26.12 -16.73 -6.57
C VAL A 28 24.60 -16.73 -6.70
N VAL A 29 23.96 -17.90 -6.57
CA VAL A 29 22.48 -17.99 -6.58
C VAL A 29 21.88 -17.18 -5.43
N SER A 30 22.52 -17.16 -4.25
CA SER A 30 22.05 -16.38 -3.11
C SER A 30 22.14 -14.87 -3.37
N VAL A 31 23.25 -14.39 -3.93
CA VAL A 31 23.40 -12.97 -4.35
C VAL A 31 22.29 -12.56 -5.33
N LEU A 32 22.06 -13.37 -6.38
CA LEU A 32 21.06 -13.06 -7.41
C LEU A 32 19.61 -13.09 -6.91
N ARG A 33 19.35 -13.80 -5.82
CA ARG A 33 17.98 -13.96 -5.28
C ARG A 33 17.73 -13.23 -3.97
N THR A 34 18.73 -12.58 -3.38
CA THR A 34 18.53 -11.78 -2.17
C THR A 34 17.84 -10.46 -2.54
N PRO A 35 16.72 -10.12 -1.93
CA PRO A 35 16.05 -8.84 -2.18
C PRO A 35 16.98 -7.67 -1.87
N LEU A 36 16.99 -6.67 -2.77
CA LEU A 36 17.80 -5.47 -2.64
C LEU A 36 16.94 -4.30 -2.22
N ASP A 37 17.33 -3.58 -1.16
CA ASP A 37 16.77 -2.29 -0.79
C ASP A 37 17.91 -1.33 -0.39
N ALA A 38 17.65 -0.04 -0.40
CA ALA A 38 18.60 0.95 0.08
C ALA A 38 18.58 1.05 1.62
N ILE A 39 17.40 0.96 2.23
CA ILE A 39 17.16 1.23 3.64
C ILE A 39 16.81 -0.09 4.34
N PRO A 40 17.45 -0.40 5.50
CA PRO A 40 17.00 -1.54 6.30
C PRO A 40 15.61 -1.28 6.86
N ASP A 41 14.76 -2.29 6.83
CA ASP A 41 13.47 -2.24 7.51
C ASP A 41 13.67 -2.56 8.99
N LEU A 42 13.62 -1.53 9.81
CA LEU A 42 13.70 -1.60 11.28
C LEU A 42 12.34 -1.35 11.93
N SER A 43 11.26 -1.45 11.14
CA SER A 43 9.91 -1.25 11.65
C SER A 43 9.50 -2.38 12.60
N ASP A 44 8.81 -2.03 13.67
CA ASP A 44 8.12 -3.02 14.51
C ASP A 44 7.11 -3.80 13.66
N VAL A 45 6.89 -5.08 13.99
CA VAL A 45 5.77 -5.83 13.44
C VAL A 45 4.48 -5.22 13.98
N GLN A 46 3.72 -4.58 13.11
CA GLN A 46 2.49 -3.90 13.50
C GLN A 46 1.32 -4.20 12.56
N VAL A 47 0.12 -4.20 13.14
CA VAL A 47 -1.13 -4.26 12.40
C VAL A 47 -1.94 -3.02 12.71
N ILE A 48 -2.41 -2.33 11.68
CA ILE A 48 -3.17 -1.10 11.80
C ILE A 48 -4.64 -1.40 11.49
N ILE A 49 -5.54 -0.95 12.34
CA ILE A 49 -6.97 -0.97 12.09
C ILE A 49 -7.42 0.46 11.85
N ARG A 50 -8.00 0.73 10.69
CA ARG A 50 -8.67 1.99 10.39
C ARG A 50 -10.17 1.79 10.43
N THR A 51 -10.88 2.71 11.10
CA THR A 51 -12.35 2.67 11.20
C THR A 51 -12.92 4.04 10.87
N PRO A 52 -13.40 4.26 9.63
CA PRO A 52 -14.17 5.46 9.30
C PRO A 52 -15.46 5.52 10.11
N TYR A 53 -15.74 6.69 10.70
CA TYR A 53 -17.01 7.01 11.36
C TYR A 53 -17.41 8.44 11.00
N PRO A 54 -17.89 8.67 9.75
CA PRO A 54 -18.05 10.00 9.18
C PRO A 54 -18.97 10.91 9.99
N GLY A 55 -18.60 12.20 10.07
CA GLY A 55 -19.41 13.24 10.72
C GLY A 55 -19.32 13.27 12.25
N GLN A 56 -18.55 12.40 12.87
CA GLN A 56 -18.45 12.33 14.34
C GLN A 56 -17.25 13.11 14.86
N ALA A 57 -17.44 13.82 15.99
CA ALA A 57 -16.37 14.49 16.69
C ALA A 57 -15.35 13.50 17.26
N PRO A 58 -14.07 13.88 17.45
CA PRO A 58 -13.03 12.98 17.95
C PRO A 58 -13.39 12.29 19.28
N GLN A 59 -14.04 12.99 20.21
CA GLN A 59 -14.49 12.40 21.47
C GLN A 59 -15.52 11.29 21.26
N VAL A 60 -16.47 11.46 20.35
CA VAL A 60 -17.49 10.44 20.03
C VAL A 60 -16.83 9.24 19.34
N VAL A 61 -15.86 9.49 18.44
CA VAL A 61 -15.05 8.44 17.81
C VAL A 61 -14.27 7.66 18.86
N GLU A 62 -13.69 8.34 19.84
CA GLU A 62 -12.95 7.71 20.94
C GLU A 62 -13.87 6.81 21.77
N ASP A 63 -14.96 7.35 22.27
CA ASP A 63 -15.86 6.65 23.19
C ASP A 63 -16.53 5.44 22.54
N GLN A 64 -16.95 5.56 21.26
CA GLN A 64 -17.77 4.55 20.59
C GLN A 64 -17.00 3.59 19.69
N VAL A 65 -15.79 3.96 19.25
CA VAL A 65 -15.02 3.17 18.28
C VAL A 65 -13.62 2.88 18.77
N THR A 66 -12.82 3.92 19.07
CA THR A 66 -11.39 3.75 19.34
C THR A 66 -11.16 2.99 20.65
N TYR A 67 -11.80 3.40 21.73
CA TYR A 67 -11.64 2.75 23.04
C TYR A 67 -12.13 1.29 23.05
N PRO A 68 -13.32 0.94 22.54
CA PRO A 68 -13.74 -0.44 22.43
C PRO A 68 -12.81 -1.32 21.59
N LEU A 69 -12.27 -0.79 20.48
CA LEU A 69 -11.30 -1.50 19.65
C LEU A 69 -9.98 -1.68 20.39
N ALA A 70 -9.40 -0.60 20.91
CA ALA A 70 -8.10 -0.63 21.58
C ALA A 70 -8.09 -1.61 22.75
N THR A 71 -9.12 -1.57 23.60
CA THR A 71 -9.26 -2.48 24.76
C THR A 71 -9.41 -3.95 24.35
N THR A 72 -10.13 -4.21 23.26
CA THR A 72 -10.24 -5.58 22.72
C THR A 72 -8.91 -6.06 22.17
N MET A 73 -8.17 -5.20 21.45
CA MET A 73 -6.88 -5.54 20.85
C MET A 73 -5.76 -5.75 21.86
N MET A 74 -5.85 -5.22 23.07
CA MET A 74 -4.92 -5.53 24.16
C MET A 74 -4.89 -7.02 24.57
N SER A 75 -5.94 -7.75 24.24
CA SER A 75 -6.03 -9.20 24.53
C SER A 75 -5.49 -10.07 23.39
N VAL A 76 -5.02 -9.50 22.29
CA VAL A 76 -4.46 -10.26 21.16
C VAL A 76 -3.14 -10.90 21.59
N PRO A 77 -2.95 -12.23 21.43
CA PRO A 77 -1.69 -12.88 21.76
C PRO A 77 -0.50 -12.26 21.02
N GLY A 78 0.61 -12.05 21.74
CA GLY A 78 1.82 -11.46 21.19
C GLY A 78 1.76 -9.94 20.99
N ALA A 79 0.66 -9.28 21.30
CA ALA A 79 0.58 -7.83 21.28
C ALA A 79 1.39 -7.23 22.46
N ARG A 80 2.44 -6.47 22.14
CA ARG A 80 3.29 -5.79 23.13
C ARG A 80 2.70 -4.43 23.54
N VAL A 81 2.22 -3.67 22.55
CA VAL A 81 1.67 -2.32 22.76
C VAL A 81 0.48 -2.10 21.83
N VAL A 82 -0.57 -1.49 22.35
CA VAL A 82 -1.68 -0.97 21.55
C VAL A 82 -1.73 0.54 21.70
N ARG A 83 -1.67 1.26 20.58
CA ARG A 83 -1.79 2.73 20.51
C ARG A 83 -2.97 3.08 19.65
N ALA A 84 -3.63 4.19 19.94
CA ALA A 84 -4.78 4.58 19.16
C ALA A 84 -4.87 6.11 19.00
N TYR A 85 -5.49 6.53 17.90
CA TYR A 85 -5.75 7.92 17.58
C TYR A 85 -7.20 8.10 17.16
N SER A 86 -7.88 9.07 17.76
CA SER A 86 -9.24 9.46 17.42
C SER A 86 -9.21 10.80 16.70
N MET A 87 -9.68 10.82 15.46
CA MET A 87 -9.76 12.01 14.63
C MET A 87 -11.22 12.32 14.30
N PHE A 88 -11.50 13.47 13.71
CA PHE A 88 -12.83 13.78 13.21
C PHE A 88 -13.22 12.76 12.12
N GLY A 89 -14.16 11.88 12.45
CA GLY A 89 -14.70 10.86 11.56
C GLY A 89 -13.78 9.70 11.22
N ASP A 90 -12.66 9.50 11.92
CA ASP A 90 -11.75 8.37 11.71
C ASP A 90 -11.11 7.92 13.02
N SER A 91 -10.96 6.60 13.19
CA SER A 91 -10.20 5.95 14.25
C SER A 91 -9.07 5.14 13.68
N TYR A 92 -7.90 5.20 14.31
CA TYR A 92 -6.73 4.39 13.98
C TYR A 92 -6.25 3.66 15.22
N VAL A 93 -6.16 2.34 15.16
CA VAL A 93 -5.62 1.49 16.24
C VAL A 93 -4.42 0.73 15.72
N TYR A 94 -3.28 0.92 16.35
CA TYR A 94 -1.98 0.31 16.04
C TYR A 94 -1.70 -0.78 17.06
N ILE A 95 -1.57 -2.01 16.63
CA ILE A 95 -1.19 -3.15 17.45
C ILE A 95 0.25 -3.51 17.10
N LEU A 96 1.17 -3.29 18.02
CA LEU A 96 2.58 -3.61 17.90
C LEU A 96 2.83 -4.97 18.57
N PHE A 97 3.49 -5.87 17.87
CA PHE A 97 3.80 -7.22 18.31
C PHE A 97 5.23 -7.34 18.81
N GLU A 98 5.52 -8.44 19.46
CA GLU A 98 6.88 -8.82 19.86
C GLU A 98 7.76 -9.03 18.63
N ASP A 99 9.07 -8.74 18.79
CA ASP A 99 10.04 -8.92 17.71
C ASP A 99 10.09 -10.38 17.22
N GLY A 100 10.19 -10.56 15.90
CA GLY A 100 10.20 -11.89 15.29
C GLY A 100 8.81 -12.52 15.10
N THR A 101 7.73 -11.81 15.46
CA THR A 101 6.37 -12.27 15.15
C THR A 101 6.16 -12.25 13.63
N ASP A 102 5.58 -13.32 13.09
CA ASP A 102 5.17 -13.34 11.67
C ASP A 102 4.01 -12.37 11.43
N LEU A 103 4.17 -11.47 10.45
CA LEU A 103 3.19 -10.43 10.13
C LEU A 103 1.83 -11.01 9.74
N TYR A 104 1.80 -12.08 8.94
CA TYR A 104 0.53 -12.67 8.48
C TYR A 104 -0.18 -13.43 9.58
N TRP A 105 0.57 -14.06 10.48
CA TRP A 105 0.00 -14.63 11.71
C TRP A 105 -0.61 -13.53 12.59
N ALA A 106 0.12 -12.43 12.83
CA ALA A 106 -0.37 -11.29 13.59
C ALA A 106 -1.66 -10.71 12.99
N ARG A 107 -1.70 -10.52 11.68
CA ARG A 107 -2.88 -10.05 10.94
C ARG A 107 -4.08 -11.00 11.12
N SER A 108 -3.83 -12.30 11.05
CA SER A 108 -4.88 -13.31 11.26
C SER A 108 -5.45 -13.26 12.68
N ARG A 109 -4.59 -13.08 13.69
CA ARG A 109 -5.05 -12.92 15.09
C ARG A 109 -5.86 -11.63 15.27
N VAL A 110 -5.36 -10.51 14.75
CA VAL A 110 -6.10 -9.24 14.81
C VAL A 110 -7.46 -9.36 14.12
N LEU A 111 -7.55 -10.02 12.97
CA LEU A 111 -8.82 -10.21 12.26
C LEU A 111 -9.84 -11.02 13.08
N GLU A 112 -9.39 -12.05 13.78
CA GLU A 112 -10.25 -12.86 14.66
C GLU A 112 -10.86 -12.01 15.79
N TYR A 113 -10.04 -11.23 16.48
CA TYR A 113 -10.49 -10.33 17.53
C TYR A 113 -11.35 -9.16 16.99
N LEU A 114 -11.01 -8.68 15.79
CA LEU A 114 -11.77 -7.63 15.12
C LEU A 114 -13.19 -8.04 14.79
N ASN A 115 -13.39 -9.27 14.34
CA ASN A 115 -14.74 -9.81 14.08
C ASN A 115 -15.60 -9.79 15.35
N THR A 116 -15.02 -10.09 16.50
CA THR A 116 -15.72 -10.03 17.79
C THR A 116 -16.01 -8.58 18.21
N ALA A 117 -15.03 -7.67 18.02
CA ALA A 117 -15.17 -6.26 18.38
C ALA A 117 -16.18 -5.54 17.48
N ALA A 118 -16.20 -5.86 16.19
CA ALA A 118 -17.05 -5.18 15.19
C ALA A 118 -18.55 -5.23 15.55
N SER A 119 -19.00 -6.31 16.20
CA SER A 119 -20.39 -6.44 16.63
C SER A 119 -20.81 -5.44 17.73
N LYS A 120 -19.84 -4.85 18.43
CA LYS A 120 -20.04 -3.88 19.52
C LYS A 120 -19.98 -2.44 19.04
N LEU A 121 -19.56 -2.21 17.78
CA LEU A 121 -19.41 -0.88 17.22
C LEU A 121 -20.73 -0.36 16.62
N PRO A 122 -20.88 0.97 16.50
CA PRO A 122 -22.00 1.54 15.75
C PRO A 122 -22.05 1.01 14.31
N ALA A 123 -23.23 0.77 13.78
CA ALA A 123 -23.42 0.20 12.44
C ALA A 123 -22.76 1.01 11.30
N ALA A 124 -22.58 2.31 11.50
CA ALA A 124 -21.88 3.18 10.56
C ALA A 124 -20.34 3.09 10.64
N ALA A 125 -19.79 2.57 11.74
CA ALA A 125 -18.35 2.37 11.92
C ALA A 125 -17.93 1.00 11.39
N LYS A 126 -17.19 0.98 10.28
CA LYS A 126 -16.75 -0.26 9.62
C LYS A 126 -15.24 -0.39 9.72
N PRO A 127 -14.73 -1.17 10.68
CA PRO A 127 -13.30 -1.36 10.83
C PRO A 127 -12.72 -2.20 9.69
N ALA A 128 -11.53 -1.82 9.23
CA ALA A 128 -10.75 -2.56 8.25
C ALA A 128 -9.28 -2.63 8.68
N ILE A 129 -8.62 -3.74 8.38
CA ILE A 129 -7.18 -3.87 8.58
C ILE A 129 -6.45 -3.13 7.46
N GLY A 130 -5.44 -2.35 7.81
CA GLY A 130 -4.55 -1.67 6.87
C GLY A 130 -3.72 -2.64 6.01
N PRO A 131 -2.90 -2.12 5.08
CA PRO A 131 -2.09 -2.94 4.18
C PRO A 131 -1.07 -3.80 4.93
N ASP A 132 -0.62 -4.88 4.30
CA ASP A 132 0.45 -5.75 4.74
C ASP A 132 1.84 -5.16 4.39
N ALA A 133 2.10 -3.97 4.88
CA ALA A 133 3.29 -3.18 4.61
C ALA A 133 3.87 -2.61 5.90
N THR A 134 5.13 -2.19 5.84
CA THR A 134 5.82 -1.49 6.93
C THR A 134 5.96 0.00 6.62
N GLY A 135 6.49 0.77 7.57
CA GLY A 135 6.73 2.20 7.39
C GLY A 135 7.70 2.56 6.25
N VAL A 136 8.52 1.61 5.81
CA VAL A 136 9.44 1.79 4.67
C VAL A 136 8.86 1.26 3.35
N GLY A 137 7.58 0.88 3.32
CA GLY A 137 6.91 0.34 2.14
C GLY A 137 6.64 1.35 1.02
N TRP A 138 6.77 2.64 1.23
CA TRP A 138 6.60 3.67 0.20
C TRP A 138 7.80 3.66 -0.73
N ILE A 139 7.61 3.14 -1.95
CA ILE A 139 8.72 2.88 -2.88
C ILE A 139 8.69 3.74 -4.14
N TYR A 140 7.50 4.21 -4.51
CA TYR A 140 7.29 5.03 -5.70
C TYR A 140 6.10 5.96 -5.51
N GLU A 141 6.25 7.21 -5.92
CA GLU A 141 5.18 8.21 -5.88
C GLU A 141 5.13 8.96 -7.21
N TYR A 142 3.93 9.33 -7.61
CA TYR A 142 3.68 10.08 -8.82
C TYR A 142 2.55 11.09 -8.62
N ALA A 143 2.54 12.11 -9.46
CA ALA A 143 1.47 13.08 -9.53
C ALA A 143 0.80 13.02 -10.91
N LEU A 144 -0.51 13.26 -10.92
CA LEU A 144 -1.29 13.52 -12.13
C LEU A 144 -1.39 15.03 -12.32
N THR A 145 -0.92 15.50 -13.45
CA THR A 145 -1.01 16.90 -13.87
C THR A 145 -1.82 17.01 -15.15
N ASP A 146 -2.61 18.08 -15.30
CA ASP A 146 -3.28 18.39 -16.56
C ASP A 146 -2.72 19.68 -17.16
N ARG A 147 -2.00 19.54 -18.26
CA ARG A 147 -1.46 20.70 -19.00
C ARG A 147 -2.46 21.33 -19.97
N SER A 148 -3.57 20.64 -20.23
CA SER A 148 -4.59 21.16 -21.15
C SER A 148 -5.55 22.15 -20.50
N GLY A 149 -5.64 22.13 -19.16
CA GLY A 149 -6.63 22.90 -18.39
C GLY A 149 -8.08 22.41 -18.59
N LYS A 150 -8.27 21.24 -19.21
CA LYS A 150 -9.60 20.67 -19.48
C LYS A 150 -10.13 19.83 -18.32
N HIS A 151 -9.26 19.37 -17.42
CA HIS A 151 -9.61 18.46 -16.34
C HIS A 151 -9.43 19.13 -14.98
N ASP A 152 -10.48 19.11 -14.17
CA ASP A 152 -10.42 19.61 -12.80
C ASP A 152 -9.86 18.56 -11.82
N LEU A 153 -9.56 18.98 -10.59
CA LEU A 153 -9.03 18.09 -9.53
C LEU A 153 -9.97 16.94 -9.15
N ALA A 154 -11.29 17.08 -9.39
CA ALA A 154 -12.24 16.01 -9.12
C ALA A 154 -12.21 14.94 -10.22
N GLN A 155 -11.99 15.33 -11.46
CA GLN A 155 -11.82 14.42 -12.59
C GLN A 155 -10.49 13.66 -12.48
N LEU A 156 -9.37 14.36 -12.18
CA LEU A 156 -8.08 13.73 -11.95
C LEU A 156 -8.13 12.77 -10.74
N ARG A 157 -8.83 13.16 -9.67
CA ARG A 157 -9.03 12.27 -8.50
C ARG A 157 -9.86 11.04 -8.86
N SER A 158 -10.89 11.20 -9.66
CA SER A 158 -11.70 10.07 -10.12
C SER A 158 -10.89 9.13 -11.02
N LEU A 159 -10.05 9.65 -11.91
CA LEU A 159 -9.13 8.88 -12.74
C LEU A 159 -8.15 8.06 -11.87
N GLN A 160 -7.59 8.68 -10.84
CA GLN A 160 -6.69 8.02 -9.90
C GLN A 160 -7.42 6.92 -9.11
N ASP A 161 -8.55 7.22 -8.49
CA ASP A 161 -9.23 6.32 -7.56
C ASP A 161 -9.93 5.14 -8.27
N TRP A 162 -10.44 5.34 -9.51
CA TRP A 162 -11.28 4.38 -10.21
C TRP A 162 -10.64 3.71 -11.42
N PHE A 163 -9.45 4.17 -11.84
CA PHE A 163 -8.72 3.56 -12.94
C PHE A 163 -7.29 3.19 -12.52
N LEU A 164 -6.39 4.16 -12.31
CA LEU A 164 -4.98 3.90 -12.04
C LEU A 164 -4.77 3.04 -10.79
N LYS A 165 -5.48 3.36 -9.71
CA LYS A 165 -5.38 2.61 -8.46
C LYS A 165 -5.67 1.13 -8.64
N PHE A 166 -6.73 0.76 -9.38
CA PHE A 166 -7.09 -0.64 -9.58
C PHE A 166 -6.07 -1.39 -10.42
N GLU A 167 -5.61 -0.76 -11.50
CA GLU A 167 -4.60 -1.35 -12.38
C GLU A 167 -3.28 -1.60 -11.65
N LEU A 168 -2.82 -0.62 -10.87
CA LEU A 168 -1.56 -0.72 -10.14
C LEU A 168 -1.65 -1.62 -8.90
N GLN A 169 -2.80 -1.67 -8.23
CA GLN A 169 -2.98 -2.52 -7.05
C GLN A 169 -3.03 -4.01 -7.40
N GLY A 170 -3.33 -4.35 -8.65
CA GLY A 170 -3.28 -5.71 -9.18
C GLY A 170 -1.86 -6.25 -9.40
N LEU A 171 -0.83 -5.39 -9.36
CA LEU A 171 0.54 -5.79 -9.59
C LEU A 171 1.12 -6.65 -8.45
N PRO A 172 2.02 -7.60 -8.76
CA PRO A 172 2.71 -8.37 -7.75
C PRO A 172 3.44 -7.47 -6.74
N ASN A 173 3.39 -7.83 -5.47
CA ASN A 173 4.07 -7.15 -4.36
C ASN A 173 3.57 -5.74 -4.02
N VAL A 174 2.54 -5.22 -4.68
CA VAL A 174 1.87 -3.99 -4.28
C VAL A 174 0.86 -4.31 -3.18
N ALA A 175 1.01 -3.71 -2.00
CA ALA A 175 0.09 -3.85 -0.86
C ALA A 175 -1.07 -2.88 -0.96
N GLU A 176 -0.79 -1.64 -1.34
CA GLU A 176 -1.76 -0.56 -1.48
C GLU A 176 -1.29 0.47 -2.49
N VAL A 177 -2.23 1.11 -3.14
CA VAL A 177 -2.02 2.36 -3.87
C VAL A 177 -2.82 3.43 -3.15
N ALA A 178 -2.13 4.24 -2.36
CA ALA A 178 -2.75 5.33 -1.61
C ALA A 178 -2.88 6.57 -2.49
N THR A 179 -4.03 7.23 -2.44
CA THR A 179 -4.27 8.48 -3.17
C THR A 179 -4.12 9.67 -2.24
N ILE A 180 -3.37 10.67 -2.66
CA ILE A 180 -3.19 11.95 -1.96
C ILE A 180 -3.65 13.12 -2.84
N GLY A 181 -4.08 14.22 -2.21
CA GLY A 181 -4.53 15.41 -2.91
C GLY A 181 -5.83 15.27 -3.70
N GLY A 182 -6.09 16.23 -4.55
CA GLY A 182 -7.28 16.31 -5.37
C GLY A 182 -8.57 16.54 -4.59
N MET A 183 -9.70 16.38 -5.26
CA MET A 183 -11.03 16.53 -4.68
C MET A 183 -11.87 15.28 -4.94
N VAL A 184 -12.32 14.59 -3.88
CA VAL A 184 -13.30 13.51 -4.04
C VAL A 184 -14.65 14.12 -4.40
N LYS A 185 -15.18 13.74 -5.56
CA LYS A 185 -16.46 14.22 -6.07
C LYS A 185 -17.61 13.67 -5.23
N GLN A 186 -18.52 14.54 -4.80
CA GLN A 186 -19.76 14.20 -4.10
C GLN A 186 -20.97 14.72 -4.84
N TYR A 187 -22.07 13.98 -4.77
CA TYR A 187 -23.41 14.48 -5.05
C TYR A 187 -23.95 15.11 -3.76
N GLN A 188 -24.18 16.40 -3.79
CA GLN A 188 -24.60 17.18 -2.62
C GLN A 188 -26.06 17.58 -2.74
N ILE A 189 -26.84 17.23 -1.71
CA ILE A 189 -28.26 17.62 -1.60
C ILE A 189 -28.34 18.72 -0.54
N LEU A 190 -28.40 19.97 -0.99
CA LEU A 190 -28.48 21.15 -0.13
C LEU A 190 -29.92 21.42 0.20
N ILE A 191 -30.34 21.05 1.40
CA ILE A 191 -31.70 21.11 1.86
C ILE A 191 -32.07 22.55 2.22
N ASP A 192 -33.27 22.99 1.81
CA ASP A 192 -33.88 24.25 2.17
C ASP A 192 -34.90 24.05 3.33
N PRO A 193 -34.56 24.46 4.56
CA PRO A 193 -35.41 24.26 5.72
C PRO A 193 -36.76 25.01 5.65
N GLU A 194 -36.83 26.12 4.91
CA GLU A 194 -38.06 26.89 4.79
C GLU A 194 -39.03 26.19 3.84
N ARG A 195 -38.56 25.72 2.71
CA ARG A 195 -39.33 24.91 1.78
C ARG A 195 -39.81 23.60 2.40
N MET A 196 -38.93 22.93 3.18
CA MET A 196 -39.33 21.74 3.94
C MET A 196 -40.52 22.02 4.88
N ARG A 197 -40.48 23.15 5.61
CA ARG A 197 -41.55 23.55 6.52
C ARG A 197 -42.82 23.89 5.75
N ALA A 198 -42.71 24.66 4.67
CA ALA A 198 -43.85 25.04 3.83
C ALA A 198 -44.57 23.84 3.21
N LEU A 199 -43.83 22.81 2.81
CA LEU A 199 -44.34 21.59 2.19
C LEU A 199 -44.59 20.45 3.20
N ASN A 200 -44.32 20.68 4.49
CA ASN A 200 -44.45 19.70 5.58
C ASN A 200 -43.69 18.39 5.31
N VAL A 201 -42.46 18.49 4.78
CA VAL A 201 -41.57 17.34 4.49
C VAL A 201 -40.48 17.26 5.55
N PRO A 202 -40.49 16.28 6.47
CA PRO A 202 -39.46 16.13 7.47
C PRO A 202 -38.16 15.58 6.87
N LEU A 203 -37.00 15.97 7.45
CA LEU A 203 -35.67 15.54 7.01
C LEU A 203 -35.52 14.02 6.92
N SER A 204 -36.07 13.28 7.89
CA SER A 204 -36.06 11.82 7.91
C SER A 204 -36.70 11.20 6.67
N ARG A 205 -37.74 11.81 6.12
CA ARG A 205 -38.41 11.36 4.90
C ARG A 205 -37.52 11.57 3.68
N ILE A 206 -36.82 12.73 3.60
CA ILE A 206 -35.87 13.01 2.51
C ILE A 206 -34.73 11.97 2.55
N VAL A 207 -34.10 11.77 3.71
CA VAL A 207 -33.05 10.79 3.87
C VAL A 207 -33.48 9.36 3.48
N ALA A 208 -34.70 8.98 3.90
CA ALA A 208 -35.25 7.67 3.56
C ALA A 208 -35.57 7.54 2.06
N ALA A 209 -36.07 8.61 1.42
CA ALA A 209 -36.37 8.63 -0.01
C ALA A 209 -35.08 8.51 -0.85
N VAL A 210 -34.07 9.29 -0.54
CA VAL A 210 -32.76 9.24 -1.23
C VAL A 210 -32.10 7.86 -1.08
N ARG A 211 -32.10 7.25 0.11
CA ARG A 211 -31.57 5.91 0.32
C ARG A 211 -32.27 4.82 -0.49
N ARG A 212 -33.59 4.96 -0.72
CA ARG A 212 -34.37 4.00 -1.52
C ARG A 212 -34.27 4.24 -3.02
N ALA A 213 -33.97 5.46 -3.44
CA ALA A 213 -33.95 5.82 -4.86
C ALA A 213 -32.80 5.21 -5.65
N ASN A 214 -31.70 4.85 -5.00
CA ASN A 214 -30.50 4.30 -5.67
C ASN A 214 -30.39 2.80 -5.40
N GLN A 215 -31.34 2.00 -5.88
CA GLN A 215 -31.37 0.55 -5.69
C GLN A 215 -31.80 -0.14 -6.96
N GLU A 216 -31.25 -1.33 -7.19
CA GLU A 216 -31.74 -2.28 -8.18
C GLU A 216 -32.42 -3.45 -7.48
N ALA A 217 -33.46 -3.96 -8.08
CA ALA A 217 -34.10 -5.18 -7.63
C ALA A 217 -34.21 -6.17 -8.79
N GLY A 218 -33.71 -7.38 -8.57
CA GLY A 218 -33.98 -8.52 -9.45
C GLY A 218 -35.43 -8.99 -9.27
N GLY A 219 -36.12 -9.18 -10.37
CA GLY A 219 -37.43 -9.83 -10.39
C GLY A 219 -37.30 -11.31 -10.73
N SER A 220 -38.40 -11.89 -11.22
CA SER A 220 -38.45 -13.25 -11.74
C SER A 220 -38.11 -13.31 -13.23
N VAL A 221 -38.08 -14.49 -13.78
CA VAL A 221 -37.97 -14.75 -15.21
C VAL A 221 -39.37 -14.78 -15.80
N LEU A 222 -39.57 -14.15 -16.96
CA LEU A 222 -40.78 -14.26 -17.75
C LEU A 222 -40.51 -15.16 -18.95
N GLU A 223 -41.17 -16.28 -19.01
CA GLU A 223 -41.11 -17.19 -20.17
C GLU A 223 -42.11 -16.74 -21.25
N LEU A 224 -41.63 -16.36 -22.39
CA LEU A 224 -42.43 -16.01 -23.57
C LEU A 224 -42.00 -16.81 -24.78
N GLY A 225 -42.76 -17.80 -25.14
CA GLY A 225 -42.44 -18.72 -26.21
C GLY A 225 -41.22 -19.58 -25.88
N GLU A 226 -40.19 -19.54 -26.72
CA GLU A 226 -38.96 -20.32 -26.55
C GLU A 226 -37.82 -19.51 -25.86
N ALA A 227 -38.13 -18.31 -25.31
CA ALA A 227 -37.14 -17.44 -24.70
C ALA A 227 -37.52 -17.05 -23.27
N GLU A 228 -36.50 -16.98 -22.38
CA GLU A 228 -36.59 -16.46 -21.03
C GLU A 228 -36.16 -14.99 -21.00
N TYR A 229 -36.98 -14.14 -20.40
CA TYR A 229 -36.69 -12.71 -20.19
C TYR A 229 -36.52 -12.44 -18.72
N MET A 230 -35.32 -11.96 -18.31
CA MET A 230 -35.10 -11.50 -16.96
C MET A 230 -35.84 -10.18 -16.70
N VAL A 231 -36.66 -10.15 -15.67
CA VAL A 231 -37.30 -8.92 -15.17
C VAL A 231 -36.37 -8.26 -14.17
N ARG A 232 -35.96 -7.03 -14.45
CA ARG A 232 -35.11 -6.22 -13.59
C ARG A 232 -35.72 -4.84 -13.42
N ALA A 233 -35.85 -4.39 -12.16
CA ALA A 233 -36.13 -2.99 -11.86
C ALA A 233 -34.79 -2.24 -11.77
N SER A 234 -34.51 -1.38 -12.75
CA SER A 234 -33.33 -0.51 -12.76
C SER A 234 -33.67 0.79 -12.08
N GLY A 235 -32.96 1.16 -11.03
CA GLY A 235 -33.18 2.37 -10.25
C GLY A 235 -31.91 3.10 -9.85
N TYR A 236 -30.75 2.80 -10.49
CA TYR A 236 -29.54 3.57 -10.23
C TYR A 236 -29.65 4.98 -10.80
N LEU A 237 -29.30 5.95 -9.96
CA LEU A 237 -29.24 7.36 -10.34
C LEU A 237 -28.00 7.60 -11.19
N GLN A 238 -28.16 8.18 -12.37
CA GLN A 238 -27.08 8.42 -13.34
C GLN A 238 -26.77 9.90 -13.55
N SER A 239 -27.74 10.77 -13.28
CA SER A 239 -27.65 12.21 -13.53
C SER A 239 -28.15 13.02 -12.34
N LEU A 240 -27.89 14.34 -12.32
CA LEU A 240 -28.43 15.24 -11.30
C LEU A 240 -29.97 15.32 -11.40
N GLU A 241 -30.52 15.24 -12.61
CA GLU A 241 -31.96 15.26 -12.90
C GLU A 241 -32.66 14.07 -12.26
N ASP A 242 -31.99 12.88 -12.21
CA ASP A 242 -32.56 11.71 -11.53
C ASP A 242 -32.69 11.95 -10.03
N PHE A 243 -31.70 12.62 -9.40
CA PHE A 243 -31.83 13.03 -8.01
C PHE A 243 -32.94 14.05 -7.80
N GLU A 244 -33.06 15.02 -8.69
CA GLU A 244 -34.13 16.06 -8.63
C GLU A 244 -35.52 15.46 -8.69
N ALA A 245 -35.67 14.37 -9.44
CA ALA A 245 -36.96 13.69 -9.66
C ALA A 245 -37.37 12.74 -8.51
N ILE A 246 -36.53 12.53 -7.48
CA ILE A 246 -36.88 11.66 -6.36
C ILE A 246 -38.11 12.15 -5.62
N PRO A 247 -39.19 11.33 -5.49
CA PRO A 247 -40.37 11.72 -4.74
C PRO A 247 -40.13 11.65 -3.23
N VAL A 248 -40.30 12.76 -2.52
CA VAL A 248 -40.07 12.90 -1.07
C VAL A 248 -41.38 13.04 -0.28
N GLY A 249 -42.52 13.21 -0.94
CA GLY A 249 -43.84 13.32 -0.30
C GLY A 249 -44.96 13.48 -1.29
N LEU A 250 -46.17 13.69 -0.74
CA LEU A 250 -47.36 14.05 -1.48
C LEU A 250 -47.91 15.39 -0.94
N GLY A 251 -48.22 16.32 -1.81
CA GLY A 251 -48.90 17.55 -1.50
C GLY A 251 -50.38 17.33 -1.20
N ALA A 252 -51.07 18.39 -0.76
CA ALA A 252 -52.49 18.35 -0.36
C ALA A 252 -53.43 17.86 -1.48
N ALA A 253 -53.09 18.07 -2.74
CA ALA A 253 -53.85 17.62 -3.90
C ALA A 253 -53.41 16.25 -4.45
N GLY A 254 -52.57 15.47 -3.71
CA GLY A 254 -52.02 14.21 -4.18
C GLY A 254 -50.89 14.35 -5.20
N THR A 255 -50.43 15.57 -5.46
CA THR A 255 -49.29 15.82 -6.37
C THR A 255 -47.99 15.42 -5.70
N PRO A 256 -47.09 14.66 -6.37
CA PRO A 256 -45.79 14.33 -5.81
C PRO A 256 -44.96 15.58 -5.51
N ILE A 257 -44.39 15.64 -4.31
CA ILE A 257 -43.36 16.61 -3.95
C ILE A 257 -42.04 15.96 -4.28
N LEU A 258 -41.22 16.58 -5.13
CA LEU A 258 -39.95 16.09 -5.59
C LEU A 258 -38.80 16.67 -4.75
N LEU A 259 -37.63 16.03 -4.79
CA LEU A 259 -36.46 16.48 -4.05
C LEU A 259 -36.04 17.90 -4.44
N ARG A 260 -36.13 18.27 -5.73
CA ARG A 260 -35.89 19.66 -6.22
C ARG A 260 -36.78 20.72 -5.59
N ASP A 261 -37.96 20.35 -5.08
CA ASP A 261 -38.88 21.30 -4.46
C ASP A 261 -38.44 21.71 -3.05
N VAL A 262 -37.58 20.86 -2.40
CA VAL A 262 -37.13 21.06 -1.01
C VAL A 262 -35.60 21.16 -0.89
N ALA A 263 -34.86 20.94 -1.98
CA ALA A 263 -33.40 20.96 -1.97
C ALA A 263 -32.84 21.45 -3.32
N ARG A 264 -31.61 21.90 -3.31
CA ARG A 264 -30.76 22.09 -4.49
C ARG A 264 -29.78 20.94 -4.61
N ILE A 265 -29.73 20.33 -5.79
CA ILE A 265 -28.82 19.21 -6.06
C ILE A 265 -27.64 19.74 -6.89
N GLN A 266 -26.44 19.38 -6.50
CA GLN A 266 -25.21 19.77 -7.20
C GLN A 266 -24.10 18.74 -7.00
N THR A 267 -23.06 18.80 -7.83
CA THR A 267 -21.80 18.14 -7.53
C THR A 267 -20.88 19.10 -6.77
N GLY A 268 -20.08 18.57 -5.88
CA GLY A 268 -19.13 19.37 -5.11
C GLY A 268 -18.03 18.50 -4.48
N PRO A 269 -17.02 19.11 -3.89
CA PRO A 269 -15.95 18.38 -3.22
C PRO A 269 -16.38 17.83 -1.87
N GLN A 270 -15.88 16.64 -1.52
CA GLN A 270 -15.89 16.18 -0.14
C GLN A 270 -15.05 17.15 0.72
N MET A 271 -15.33 17.21 2.01
CA MET A 271 -14.53 18.00 2.95
C MET A 271 -13.05 17.60 2.84
N ARG A 272 -12.22 18.57 2.45
CA ARG A 272 -10.78 18.36 2.26
C ARG A 272 -10.05 18.42 3.60
N ARG A 273 -9.11 17.50 3.80
CA ARG A 273 -8.26 17.46 5.00
C ARG A 273 -6.80 17.76 4.72
N GLY A 274 -6.45 17.88 3.45
CA GLY A 274 -5.09 18.17 2.99
C GLY A 274 -5.10 18.51 1.51
N ILE A 275 -3.97 19.01 1.06
CA ILE A 275 -3.67 19.29 -0.34
C ILE A 275 -2.36 18.60 -0.72
N ALA A 276 -2.24 18.24 -1.99
CA ALA A 276 -0.98 17.90 -2.61
C ALA A 276 -0.69 18.94 -3.68
N GLU A 277 0.55 19.39 -3.73
CA GLU A 277 0.99 20.45 -4.61
C GLU A 277 2.33 20.03 -5.24
N LEU A 278 2.60 20.42 -6.44
CA LEU A 278 3.82 20.08 -7.17
C LEU A 278 4.53 21.34 -7.64
N ASP A 279 5.78 21.50 -7.21
CA ASP A 279 6.76 22.51 -7.69
C ASP A 279 6.31 23.98 -7.61
N GLY A 280 5.30 24.33 -6.83
CA GLY A 280 4.73 25.67 -6.76
C GLY A 280 3.80 26.00 -7.93
N GLU A 281 3.47 25.03 -8.78
CA GLU A 281 2.65 25.25 -9.99
C GLU A 281 1.16 25.04 -9.74
N GLY A 282 0.78 24.46 -8.59
CA GLY A 282 -0.60 24.27 -8.19
C GLY A 282 -0.91 22.90 -7.62
N GLU A 283 -2.19 22.69 -7.31
CA GLU A 283 -2.65 21.46 -6.71
C GLU A 283 -2.69 20.30 -7.71
N VAL A 284 -2.28 19.13 -7.23
CA VAL A 284 -2.24 17.90 -8.01
C VAL A 284 -2.94 16.73 -7.27
N VAL A 285 -3.14 15.66 -7.99
CA VAL A 285 -3.54 14.37 -7.44
C VAL A 285 -2.33 13.44 -7.48
N GLY A 286 -1.98 12.81 -6.36
CA GLY A 286 -0.86 11.90 -6.29
C GLY A 286 -1.28 10.46 -5.99
N GLY A 287 -0.46 9.52 -6.46
CA GLY A 287 -0.51 8.12 -6.09
C GLY A 287 0.77 7.70 -5.38
N VAL A 288 0.63 7.01 -4.25
CA VAL A 288 1.73 6.45 -3.48
C VAL A 288 1.65 4.92 -3.55
N ILE A 289 2.70 4.30 -4.09
CA ILE A 289 2.81 2.84 -4.17
C ILE A 289 3.43 2.32 -2.89
N VAL A 290 2.67 1.49 -2.20
CA VAL A 290 3.07 0.84 -0.95
C VAL A 290 3.37 -0.62 -1.23
N MET A 291 4.62 -1.02 -1.01
CA MET A 291 5.09 -2.39 -1.22
C MET A 291 4.74 -3.30 -0.05
N ARG A 292 4.47 -4.58 -0.32
CA ARG A 292 4.29 -5.62 0.70
C ARG A 292 5.57 -5.84 1.50
N SER A 293 5.41 -6.14 2.77
CA SER A 293 6.53 -6.49 3.66
C SER A 293 7.32 -7.66 3.09
N GLY A 294 8.66 -7.53 3.08
CA GLY A 294 9.57 -8.57 2.60
C GLY A 294 9.71 -8.72 1.09
N ALA A 295 9.01 -7.91 0.29
CA ALA A 295 9.11 -7.95 -1.17
C ALA A 295 10.40 -7.25 -1.68
N ASN A 296 10.70 -7.44 -2.98
CA ASN A 296 11.83 -6.77 -3.64
C ASN A 296 11.39 -5.41 -4.20
N ALA A 297 11.98 -4.34 -3.67
CA ALA A 297 11.62 -2.98 -4.07
C ALA A 297 11.95 -2.67 -5.54
N LEU A 298 13.10 -3.13 -6.05
CA LEU A 298 13.49 -2.88 -7.45
C LEU A 298 12.53 -3.54 -8.43
N ASP A 299 12.18 -4.81 -8.19
CA ASP A 299 11.29 -5.57 -9.08
C ASP A 299 9.89 -4.96 -9.07
N THR A 300 9.42 -4.56 -7.88
CA THR A 300 8.10 -3.93 -7.73
C THR A 300 8.05 -2.57 -8.42
N ILE A 301 9.09 -1.73 -8.26
CA ILE A 301 9.17 -0.42 -8.94
C ILE A 301 9.23 -0.61 -10.46
N ALA A 302 9.99 -1.59 -10.95
CA ALA A 302 10.06 -1.89 -12.38
C ALA A 302 8.68 -2.23 -12.93
N ALA A 303 7.97 -3.17 -12.29
CA ALA A 303 6.62 -3.55 -12.71
C ALA A 303 5.62 -2.38 -12.67
N VAL A 304 5.75 -1.48 -11.66
CA VAL A 304 4.92 -0.27 -11.57
C VAL A 304 5.19 0.69 -12.74
N LYS A 305 6.47 0.92 -13.07
CA LYS A 305 6.86 1.81 -14.17
C LYS A 305 6.39 1.28 -15.52
N ASP A 306 6.62 -0.01 -15.78
CA ASP A 306 6.18 -0.67 -17.01
C ASP A 306 4.65 -0.55 -17.16
N LYS A 307 3.91 -0.75 -16.06
CA LYS A 307 2.45 -0.61 -16.06
C LYS A 307 1.99 0.84 -16.24
N LEU A 308 2.65 1.80 -15.63
CA LEU A 308 2.32 3.22 -15.82
C LEU A 308 2.56 3.67 -17.27
N GLU A 309 3.64 3.22 -17.90
CA GLU A 309 3.93 3.47 -19.31
C GLU A 309 2.85 2.85 -20.23
N GLU A 310 2.39 1.62 -19.92
CA GLU A 310 1.26 1.00 -20.63
C GLU A 310 -0.03 1.82 -20.50
N LEU A 311 -0.32 2.32 -19.28
CA LEU A 311 -1.55 3.05 -18.98
C LEU A 311 -1.55 4.49 -19.52
N GLU A 312 -0.39 5.07 -19.80
CA GLU A 312 -0.26 6.44 -20.31
C GLU A 312 -1.06 6.64 -21.61
N TYR A 313 -1.09 5.63 -22.48
CA TYR A 313 -1.88 5.66 -23.74
C TYR A 313 -3.40 5.68 -23.50
N SER A 314 -3.86 5.34 -22.28
CA SER A 314 -5.28 5.29 -21.92
C SER A 314 -5.72 6.52 -21.14
N LEU A 315 -4.80 7.45 -20.86
CA LEU A 315 -5.13 8.69 -20.15
C LEU A 315 -5.86 9.68 -21.07
N PRO A 316 -6.72 10.54 -20.51
CA PRO A 316 -7.31 11.65 -21.24
C PRO A 316 -6.24 12.60 -21.81
N GLU A 317 -6.54 13.23 -22.95
CA GLU A 317 -5.64 14.19 -23.59
C GLU A 317 -5.20 15.31 -22.64
N GLY A 318 -3.91 15.51 -22.48
CA GLY A 318 -3.31 16.54 -21.62
C GLY A 318 -3.05 16.12 -20.18
N VAL A 319 -3.49 14.92 -19.78
CA VAL A 319 -3.16 14.36 -18.46
C VAL A 319 -1.85 13.60 -18.55
N GLU A 320 -0.90 13.95 -17.67
CA GLU A 320 0.43 13.35 -17.59
C GLU A 320 0.67 12.76 -16.21
N ILE A 321 1.45 11.65 -16.18
CA ILE A 321 1.97 11.06 -14.95
C ILE A 321 3.39 11.55 -14.72
N VAL A 322 3.61 12.30 -13.64
CA VAL A 322 4.91 12.86 -13.28
C VAL A 322 5.46 12.11 -12.05
N PRO A 323 6.57 11.36 -12.19
CA PRO A 323 7.22 10.72 -11.04
C PRO A 323 7.73 11.79 -10.05
N THR A 324 7.35 11.67 -8.78
CA THR A 324 7.76 12.59 -7.70
C THR A 324 8.76 11.95 -6.75
N TYR A 325 8.67 10.62 -6.54
CA TYR A 325 9.62 9.84 -5.77
C TYR A 325 9.87 8.49 -6.43
N ASP A 326 11.14 8.11 -6.55
CA ASP A 326 11.57 6.84 -7.11
C ASP A 326 12.75 6.28 -6.30
N ARG A 327 12.44 5.29 -5.46
CA ARG A 327 13.46 4.65 -4.62
C ARG A 327 14.49 3.85 -5.42
N SER A 328 14.16 3.41 -6.65
CA SER A 328 15.08 2.61 -7.47
C SER A 328 16.39 3.33 -7.75
N GLY A 329 16.35 4.67 -7.92
CA GLY A 329 17.54 5.48 -8.09
C GLY A 329 18.47 5.46 -6.88
N LEU A 330 17.92 5.50 -5.66
CA LEU A 330 18.69 5.40 -4.42
C LEU A 330 19.30 4.00 -4.27
N ILE A 331 18.51 2.94 -4.51
CA ILE A 331 18.98 1.55 -4.42
C ILE A 331 20.13 1.30 -5.41
N LYS A 332 19.96 1.68 -6.68
CA LYS A 332 20.99 1.50 -7.71
C LYS A 332 22.30 2.21 -7.36
N ARG A 333 22.24 3.50 -6.97
CA ARG A 333 23.44 4.24 -6.56
C ARG A 333 24.13 3.61 -5.33
N SER A 334 23.36 3.12 -4.38
CA SER A 334 23.89 2.47 -3.17
C SER A 334 24.64 1.17 -3.52
N VAL A 335 24.03 0.32 -4.35
CA VAL A 335 24.64 -0.94 -4.81
C VAL A 335 25.88 -0.67 -5.64
N GLU A 336 25.84 0.29 -6.58
CA GLU A 336 26.97 0.67 -7.42
C GLU A 336 28.16 1.18 -6.59
N THR A 337 27.90 2.09 -5.64
CA THR A 337 28.92 2.64 -4.74
C THR A 337 29.59 1.53 -3.92
N LEU A 338 28.79 0.63 -3.34
CA LEU A 338 29.31 -0.48 -2.53
C LEU A 338 30.06 -1.49 -3.38
N THR A 339 29.55 -1.85 -4.56
CA THR A 339 30.24 -2.76 -5.48
C THR A 339 31.59 -2.20 -5.92
N HIS A 340 31.64 -0.89 -6.20
CA HIS A 340 32.90 -0.22 -6.58
C HIS A 340 33.90 -0.23 -5.41
N LYS A 341 33.45 0.05 -4.19
CA LYS A 341 34.29 0.01 -2.99
C LYS A 341 34.79 -1.40 -2.66
N LEU A 342 33.93 -2.40 -2.74
CA LEU A 342 34.32 -3.80 -2.56
C LEU A 342 35.38 -4.24 -3.60
N ALA A 343 35.24 -3.83 -4.86
CA ALA A 343 36.19 -4.12 -5.92
C ALA A 343 37.54 -3.43 -5.67
N GLU A 344 37.51 -2.15 -5.24
CA GLU A 344 38.73 -1.39 -4.88
C GLU A 344 39.46 -2.03 -3.70
N GLU A 345 38.76 -2.36 -2.61
CA GLU A 345 39.31 -3.02 -1.42
C GLU A 345 39.87 -4.39 -1.76
N PHE A 346 39.15 -5.19 -2.54
CA PHE A 346 39.62 -6.48 -3.02
C PHE A 346 40.94 -6.36 -3.81
N LEU A 347 41.02 -5.37 -4.71
CA LEU A 347 42.25 -5.13 -5.51
C LEU A 347 43.43 -4.75 -4.62
N ILE A 348 43.20 -3.84 -3.66
CA ILE A 348 44.28 -3.40 -2.73
C ILE A 348 44.76 -4.57 -1.88
N VAL A 349 43.86 -5.34 -1.29
CA VAL A 349 44.20 -6.51 -0.47
C VAL A 349 44.92 -7.54 -1.31
N ALA A 350 44.47 -7.81 -2.54
CA ALA A 350 45.16 -8.73 -3.47
C ALA A 350 46.57 -8.27 -3.79
N LEU A 351 46.83 -6.98 -4.05
CA LEU A 351 48.14 -6.41 -4.31
C LEU A 351 49.05 -6.53 -3.07
N VAL A 352 48.52 -6.19 -1.90
CA VAL A 352 49.29 -6.31 -0.63
C VAL A 352 49.63 -7.77 -0.36
N CYS A 353 48.71 -8.71 -0.49
CA CYS A 353 48.97 -10.14 -0.33
C CYS A 353 50.04 -10.64 -1.33
N ALA A 354 49.94 -10.21 -2.59
CA ALA A 354 50.93 -10.57 -3.60
C ALA A 354 52.33 -10.01 -3.29
N ALA A 355 52.42 -8.77 -2.84
CA ALA A 355 53.66 -8.09 -2.49
C ALA A 355 54.36 -8.71 -1.24
N PHE A 356 53.59 -9.06 -0.20
CA PHE A 356 54.19 -9.59 1.04
C PHE A 356 54.45 -11.10 1.01
N LEU A 357 53.64 -11.88 0.32
CA LEU A 357 53.80 -13.33 0.30
C LEU A 357 54.88 -13.81 -0.69
N PHE A 358 55.26 -13.01 -1.68
CA PHE A 358 56.26 -13.35 -2.73
C PHE A 358 56.07 -14.75 -3.34
N HIS A 359 54.91 -15.36 -3.20
CA HIS A 359 54.63 -16.74 -3.61
C HIS A 359 53.24 -16.80 -4.28
N LEU A 360 53.22 -16.84 -5.62
CA LEU A 360 52.00 -16.80 -6.44
C LEU A 360 50.92 -17.79 -5.98
N ARG A 361 51.29 -19.00 -5.60
CA ARG A 361 50.32 -20.03 -5.17
C ARG A 361 49.65 -19.69 -3.83
N SER A 362 50.42 -19.17 -2.87
CA SER A 362 49.90 -18.80 -1.56
C SER A 362 49.02 -17.53 -1.63
N SER A 363 49.48 -16.56 -2.44
CA SER A 363 48.70 -15.32 -2.69
C SER A 363 47.35 -15.62 -3.36
N PHE A 364 47.32 -16.56 -4.33
CA PHE A 364 46.10 -16.95 -5.02
C PHE A 364 45.09 -17.58 -4.07
N VAL A 365 45.51 -18.41 -3.10
CA VAL A 365 44.60 -18.98 -2.11
C VAL A 365 44.04 -17.91 -1.20
N ALA A 366 44.82 -16.95 -0.72
CA ALA A 366 44.38 -15.84 0.11
C ALA A 366 43.38 -14.94 -0.64
N ILE A 367 43.67 -14.62 -1.91
CA ILE A 367 42.83 -13.77 -2.75
C ILE A 367 41.46 -14.42 -3.03
N ILE A 368 41.39 -15.74 -3.30
CA ILE A 368 40.13 -16.46 -3.55
C ILE A 368 39.27 -16.59 -2.28
N SER A 369 39.89 -16.64 -1.10
CA SER A 369 39.14 -16.78 0.16
C SER A 369 38.24 -15.57 0.46
N LEU A 370 38.57 -14.36 -0.01
CA LEU A 370 37.81 -13.15 0.21
C LEU A 370 36.47 -13.19 -0.52
N PRO A 371 36.38 -13.36 -1.86
CA PRO A 371 35.10 -13.50 -2.54
C PRO A 371 34.24 -14.65 -2.02
N LEU A 372 34.90 -15.77 -1.64
CA LEU A 372 34.19 -16.90 -1.05
C LEU A 372 33.54 -16.52 0.28
N GLY A 373 34.23 -15.75 1.12
CA GLY A 373 33.68 -15.21 2.38
C GLY A 373 32.45 -14.36 2.14
N VAL A 374 32.47 -13.45 1.14
CA VAL A 374 31.33 -12.64 0.73
C VAL A 374 30.17 -13.53 0.29
N LEU A 375 30.42 -14.53 -0.56
CA LEU A 375 29.39 -15.44 -1.04
C LEU A 375 28.76 -16.25 0.11
N ILE A 376 29.53 -16.69 1.07
CA ILE A 376 29.06 -17.38 2.28
C ILE A 376 28.17 -16.44 3.12
N ALA A 377 28.59 -15.17 3.28
CA ALA A 377 27.78 -14.18 3.99
C ALA A 377 26.39 -14.01 3.34
N PHE A 378 26.31 -13.94 2.02
CA PHE A 378 25.03 -13.89 1.30
C PHE A 378 24.20 -15.18 1.46
N ILE A 379 24.83 -16.36 1.52
CA ILE A 379 24.12 -17.61 1.83
C ILE A 379 23.45 -17.50 3.22
N VAL A 380 24.20 -17.05 4.22
CA VAL A 380 23.70 -16.91 5.60
C VAL A 380 22.59 -15.86 5.67
N MET A 381 22.81 -14.68 5.07
CA MET A 381 21.78 -13.62 5.01
C MET A 381 20.47 -14.14 4.42
N ARG A 382 20.55 -14.84 3.29
CA ARG A 382 19.37 -15.41 2.65
C ARG A 382 18.66 -16.45 3.51
N GLN A 383 19.40 -17.31 4.21
CA GLN A 383 18.81 -18.31 5.12
C GLN A 383 18.13 -17.66 6.33
N GLN A 384 18.64 -16.51 6.77
CA GLN A 384 18.07 -15.72 7.88
C GLN A 384 16.97 -14.77 7.43
N GLY A 385 16.67 -14.68 6.12
CA GLY A 385 15.68 -13.74 5.58
C GLY A 385 16.13 -12.27 5.64
N ILE A 386 17.43 -12.01 5.73
CA ILE A 386 17.98 -10.65 5.78
C ILE A 386 18.15 -10.10 4.36
N ASN A 387 17.55 -8.95 4.08
CA ASN A 387 17.68 -8.25 2.81
C ASN A 387 19.06 -7.61 2.66
N ALA A 388 19.56 -7.54 1.43
CA ALA A 388 20.76 -6.78 1.11
C ALA A 388 20.42 -5.29 1.07
N ASN A 389 21.02 -4.51 1.97
CA ASN A 389 20.86 -3.07 2.09
C ASN A 389 22.20 -2.40 2.41
N ILE A 390 22.23 -1.07 2.48
CA ILE A 390 23.46 -0.30 2.76
C ILE A 390 24.15 -0.81 4.03
N MET A 391 23.40 -1.13 5.08
CA MET A 391 23.96 -1.56 6.36
C MET A 391 24.57 -2.97 6.28
N SER A 392 23.84 -3.94 5.70
CA SER A 392 24.30 -5.31 5.58
C SER A 392 25.51 -5.44 4.63
N LEU A 393 25.46 -4.73 3.49
CA LEU A 393 26.57 -4.70 2.53
C LEU A 393 27.79 -3.94 3.08
N GLY A 394 27.56 -2.84 3.83
CA GLY A 394 28.62 -2.12 4.54
C GLY A 394 29.28 -3.00 5.61
N GLY A 395 28.50 -3.80 6.34
CA GLY A 395 29.03 -4.79 7.29
C GLY A 395 29.92 -5.84 6.62
N ILE A 396 29.55 -6.32 5.43
CA ILE A 396 30.39 -7.24 4.63
C ILE A 396 31.70 -6.54 4.21
N ALA A 397 31.64 -5.29 3.75
CA ALA A 397 32.83 -4.53 3.35
C ALA A 397 33.81 -4.34 4.51
N ILE A 398 33.29 -4.02 5.72
CA ILE A 398 34.17 -3.89 6.91
C ILE A 398 34.83 -5.22 7.32
N ALA A 399 34.17 -6.36 7.02
CA ALA A 399 34.67 -7.68 7.40
C ALA A 399 35.76 -8.22 6.46
N ILE A 400 35.95 -7.65 5.28
CA ILE A 400 36.98 -7.98 4.29
C ILE A 400 38.28 -7.26 4.61
#